data_51e25396dd6970ced0fb9aa1b38b7905
#
_entry.id   51e25396dd6970ced0fb9aa1b38b7905
#
_cell.length_a   1.000
_cell.length_b   1.000
_cell.length_c   1.000
_cell.angle_alpha   90.00
_cell.angle_beta   90.00
_cell.angle_gamma   90.00
#
_symmetry.space_group_name_H-M   'P 1'
#
loop_
_entity.id
_entity.type
_entity.pdbx_description
1 polymer ?
#
loop_
_entity_poly.entity_id
_entity_poly.type
_entity_poly.pdbx_seq_one_letter_code
_entity_poly.pdbx_strand_id
1 'polypeptide(L)'
;MTRPTDHPAGHQETHQPKIAAILDIEQLDRYIFRGPVIPTTFTRTFGGQVAAQALAAAIRTTTADRSVHSLHAYFVRPGDATTPVIFQIDPIKEGGSFTSRHVTAIQDGIPI
;
A
#
# COMPACT_ATOMS: atom_id res chain seq x y z
N MET A 1 24.97 0.55 -24.35
CA MET A 1 24.44 0.49 -24.78
C MET A 1 24.16 0.04 -24.92
N THR A 2 23.82 0.32 -24.62
CA THR A 2 23.10 0.03 -25.00
C THR A 2 22.90 -0.33 -25.14
N ARG A 3 22.53 -0.37 -25.06
CA ARG A 3 21.81 -0.82 -25.56
C ARG A 3 21.21 -1.06 -25.78
N PRO A 4 21.20 -0.97 -25.78
CA PRO A 4 20.28 -1.23 -26.05
C PRO A 4 19.84 -1.70 -25.92
N THR A 5 19.88 -1.65 -25.96
CA THR A 5 19.29 -2.01 -25.90
C THR A 5 19.09 -2.23 -25.42
N ASP A 6 19.25 -2.20 -25.48
CA ASP A 6 18.84 -2.31 -25.19
C ASP A 6 18.51 -2.27 -24.76
N HIS A 7 18.25 -2.13 -24.71
CA HIS A 7 17.46 -2.01 -24.58
C HIS A 7 16.91 -1.84 -24.58
N PRO A 8 16.67 -1.82 -24.64
CA PRO A 8 15.98 -1.42 -24.65
C PRO A 8 15.31 -1.38 -24.34
N ALA A 9 15.00 -1.42 -24.49
CA ALA A 9 14.33 -1.11 -24.21
C ALA A 9 13.83 -0.90 -23.49
N GLY A 10 13.73 -0.69 -23.34
CA GLY A 10 13.28 -0.25 -22.77
C GLY A 10 12.54 -0.27 -22.17
N HIS A 11 12.21 -0.28 -22.25
CA HIS A 11 11.66 -0.24 -21.75
C HIS A 11 10.56 -0.66 -21.16
N GLN A 12 10.01 -0.99 -21.22
CA GLN A 12 8.79 -1.69 -20.97
C GLN A 12 8.60 -2.05 -19.52
N GLU A 13 9.59 -2.18 -18.79
CA GLU A 13 9.42 -2.31 -17.36
C GLU A 13 8.82 -1.05 -16.76
N THR A 14 8.72 0.02 -17.54
CA THR A 14 8.02 1.21 -17.11
C THR A 14 6.52 0.97 -16.94
N HIS A 15 5.98 -0.12 -17.49
CA HIS A 15 4.57 -0.46 -17.37
C HIS A 15 4.26 -1.31 -16.14
N GLN A 16 5.29 -1.77 -15.45
CA GLN A 16 5.12 -2.63 -14.28
C GLN A 16 5.86 -2.01 -13.10
N PRO A 17 5.11 -1.42 -12.15
CA PRO A 17 5.74 -0.85 -10.99
C PRO A 17 6.44 -1.92 -10.17
N LYS A 18 7.57 -1.57 -9.59
CA LYS A 18 8.27 -2.48 -8.70
C LYS A 18 7.55 -2.52 -7.36
N ILE A 19 7.62 -3.67 -6.72
CA ILE A 19 7.03 -3.87 -5.39
C ILE A 19 7.53 -2.82 -4.41
N ALA A 20 8.84 -2.50 -4.45
CA ALA A 20 9.41 -1.51 -3.55
C ALA A 20 8.75 -0.14 -3.71
N ALA A 21 8.40 0.24 -4.94
CA ALA A 21 7.73 1.53 -5.18
C ALA A 21 6.30 1.52 -4.63
N ILE A 22 5.60 0.40 -4.76
CA ILE A 22 4.24 0.26 -4.25
C ILE A 22 4.23 0.39 -2.72
N LEU A 23 5.21 -0.21 -2.06
CA LEU A 23 5.28 -0.24 -0.61
C LEU A 23 5.98 0.96 0.02
N ASP A 24 6.44 1.91 -0.80
CA ASP A 24 7.11 3.12 -0.33
C ASP A 24 6.06 4.15 0.12
N ILE A 25 5.37 3.82 1.20
CA ILE A 25 4.32 4.66 1.76
C ILE A 25 4.92 5.76 2.61
N GLU A 26 4.27 6.91 2.64
CA GLU A 26 4.70 8.09 3.39
C GLU A 26 3.97 8.13 4.74
N GLN A 27 4.70 8.28 5.82
CA GLN A 27 4.09 8.47 7.13
C GLN A 27 3.73 9.94 7.32
N LEU A 28 2.46 10.20 7.53
CA LEU A 28 1.95 11.57 7.74
C LEU A 28 1.83 11.90 9.23
N ASP A 29 1.50 10.90 10.03
CA ASP A 29 1.37 11.03 11.48
C ASP A 29 1.59 9.64 12.07
N ARG A 30 1.51 9.51 13.38
CA ARG A 30 1.82 8.26 14.07
C ARG A 30 1.05 7.07 13.51
N TYR A 31 -0.24 7.25 13.21
CA TYR A 31 -1.11 6.19 12.71
C TYR A 31 -1.79 6.56 11.40
N ILE A 32 -1.17 7.44 10.62
CA ILE A 32 -1.70 7.89 9.34
C ILE A 32 -0.59 7.82 8.29
N PHE A 33 -0.89 7.15 7.19
CA PHE A 33 0.05 6.97 6.08
C PHE A 33 -0.62 7.32 4.76
N ARG A 34 0.18 7.64 3.77
CA ARG A 34 -0.29 7.87 2.41
C ARG A 34 0.44 6.96 1.45
N GLY A 35 -0.33 6.20 0.65
CA GLY A 35 0.23 5.40 -0.41
C GLY A 35 0.49 6.24 -1.65
N PRO A 36 1.59 6.01 -2.36
CA PRO A 36 1.88 6.76 -3.58
C PRO A 36 0.90 6.37 -4.69
N VAL A 37 0.68 7.30 -5.62
CA VAL A 37 0.00 7.01 -6.88
C VAL A 37 0.98 6.23 -7.74
N ILE A 38 0.57 5.06 -8.20
CA ILE A 38 1.37 4.22 -9.09
C ILE A 38 0.86 4.40 -10.51
N PRO A 39 1.71 4.82 -11.45
CA PRO A 39 1.26 5.00 -12.83
C PRO A 39 0.67 3.72 -13.41
N THR A 40 -0.50 3.82 -14.01
CA THR A 40 -1.22 2.69 -14.59
C THR A 40 -2.16 3.20 -15.67
N THR A 41 -2.53 2.31 -16.58
CA THR A 41 -3.57 2.59 -17.56
C THR A 41 -4.97 2.27 -17.04
N PHE A 42 -5.08 1.63 -15.88
CA PHE A 42 -6.37 1.34 -15.27
C PHE A 42 -6.92 2.57 -14.57
N THR A 43 -8.25 2.68 -14.55
CA THR A 43 -8.92 3.78 -13.86
C THR A 43 -9.15 3.47 -12.38
N ARG A 44 -9.19 2.18 -12.02
CA ARG A 44 -9.41 1.75 -10.65
C ARG A 44 -8.12 1.25 -10.03
N THR A 45 -7.95 1.53 -8.75
CA THR A 45 -6.83 1.00 -8.00
C THR A 45 -6.96 -0.52 -7.86
N PHE A 46 -5.87 -1.23 -8.14
CA PHE A 46 -5.83 -2.67 -7.95
C PHE A 46 -5.95 -3.00 -6.46
N GLY A 47 -6.89 -3.90 -6.12
CA GLY A 47 -7.15 -4.26 -4.72
C GLY A 47 -5.92 -4.81 -4.00
N GLY A 48 -5.11 -5.62 -4.68
CA GLY A 48 -3.87 -6.13 -4.09
C GLY A 48 -2.89 -5.04 -3.71
N GLN A 49 -2.84 -3.94 -4.47
CA GLN A 49 -2.00 -2.80 -4.13
C GLN A 49 -2.49 -2.13 -2.85
N VAL A 50 -3.79 -1.88 -2.73
CA VAL A 50 -4.37 -1.28 -1.52
C VAL A 50 -4.11 -2.16 -0.32
N ALA A 51 -4.35 -3.46 -0.44
CA ALA A 51 -4.11 -4.41 0.65
C ALA A 51 -2.63 -4.46 1.05
N ALA A 52 -1.72 -4.45 0.09
CA ALA A 52 -0.29 -4.49 0.36
C ALA A 52 0.18 -3.21 1.06
N GLN A 53 -0.29 -2.05 0.62
CA GLN A 53 0.03 -0.77 1.25
C GLN A 53 -0.55 -0.67 2.66
N ALA A 54 -1.78 -1.15 2.85
CA ALA A 54 -2.41 -1.19 4.17
C ALA A 54 -1.61 -2.07 5.14
N LEU A 55 -1.17 -3.23 4.67
CA LEU A 55 -0.33 -4.12 5.46
C LEU A 55 1.00 -3.48 5.81
N ALA A 56 1.66 -2.85 4.84
CA ALA A 56 2.92 -2.15 5.07
C ALA A 56 2.76 -1.05 6.12
N ALA A 57 1.67 -0.30 6.05
CA ALA A 57 1.36 0.74 7.04
C ALA A 57 1.18 0.14 8.43
N ALA A 58 0.40 -0.94 8.54
CA ALA A 58 0.16 -1.61 9.80
C ALA A 58 1.46 -2.13 10.43
N ILE A 59 2.31 -2.75 9.62
CA ILE A 59 3.60 -3.28 10.08
C ILE A 59 4.45 -2.17 10.70
N ARG A 60 4.44 -0.98 10.10
CA ARG A 60 5.25 0.14 10.57
C ARG A 60 4.78 0.70 11.92
N THR A 61 3.59 0.32 12.38
CA THR A 61 3.10 0.72 13.71
C THR A 61 3.32 -0.37 14.76
N THR A 62 3.91 -1.50 14.38
CA THR A 62 4.20 -2.60 15.31
C THR A 62 5.69 -2.67 15.58
N THR A 63 6.07 -3.46 16.59
CA THR A 63 7.48 -3.67 16.90
C THR A 63 8.12 -4.66 15.94
N ALA A 64 9.44 -4.58 15.77
CA ALA A 64 10.17 -5.36 14.79
C ALA A 64 10.15 -6.87 15.07
N ASP A 65 9.85 -7.27 16.30
CA ASP A 65 9.78 -8.66 16.69
C ASP A 65 8.43 -9.32 16.39
N ARG A 66 7.50 -8.57 15.79
CA ARG A 66 6.19 -9.09 15.40
C ARG A 66 6.16 -9.41 13.92
N SER A 67 5.74 -10.62 13.60
CA SER A 67 5.55 -11.05 12.22
C SER A 67 4.07 -11.13 11.91
N VAL A 68 3.71 -10.79 10.67
CA VAL A 68 2.34 -10.94 10.20
C VAL A 68 1.99 -12.42 10.13
N HIS A 69 0.86 -12.82 10.71
CA HIS A 69 0.39 -14.19 10.55
C HIS A 69 -0.99 -14.27 9.91
N SER A 70 -1.74 -13.18 9.86
CA SER A 70 -3.02 -13.20 9.14
C SER A 70 -3.40 -11.79 8.69
N LEU A 71 -4.11 -11.74 7.58
CA LEU A 71 -4.65 -10.53 7.00
C LEU A 71 -6.05 -10.84 6.51
N HIS A 72 -7.00 -9.96 6.82
CA HIS A 72 -8.36 -10.05 6.34
C HIS A 72 -8.78 -8.67 5.84
N ALA A 73 -9.36 -8.60 4.66
CA ALA A 73 -9.71 -7.33 4.05
C ALA A 73 -11.08 -7.37 3.40
N TYR A 74 -11.77 -6.23 3.45
CA TYR A 74 -13.00 -5.99 2.70
C TYR A 74 -12.75 -4.84 1.75
N PHE A 75 -13.10 -5.02 0.49
CA PHE A 75 -13.06 -3.97 -0.50
C PHE A 75 -14.46 -3.36 -0.61
N VAL A 76 -14.62 -2.16 -0.06
CA VAL A 76 -15.93 -1.53 0.10
C VAL A 76 -16.35 -0.82 -1.18
N ARG A 77 -15.40 -0.14 -1.83
CA ARG A 77 -15.63 0.63 -3.06
C ARG A 77 -14.42 0.55 -3.96
N PRO A 78 -14.59 0.72 -5.28
CA PRO A 78 -13.44 0.85 -6.18
C PRO A 78 -12.64 2.10 -5.83
N GLY A 79 -11.32 1.97 -5.82
CA GLY A 79 -10.44 3.11 -5.65
C GLY A 79 -10.14 3.79 -6.98
N ASP A 80 -9.81 5.07 -6.92
CA ASP A 80 -9.37 5.86 -8.07
C ASP A 80 -7.85 5.72 -8.19
N ALA A 81 -7.38 5.18 -9.31
CA ALA A 81 -5.95 4.93 -9.52
C ALA A 81 -5.12 6.20 -9.60
N THR A 82 -5.74 7.37 -9.81
CA THR A 82 -5.02 8.65 -9.91
C THR A 82 -4.96 9.41 -8.59
N THR A 83 -5.57 8.89 -7.55
CA THR A 83 -5.66 9.54 -6.24
C THR A 83 -4.87 8.74 -5.21
N PRO A 84 -4.03 9.39 -4.39
CA PRO A 84 -3.36 8.69 -3.30
C PRO A 84 -4.37 8.12 -2.31
N VAL A 85 -4.01 7.00 -1.69
CA VAL A 85 -4.84 6.39 -0.66
C VAL A 85 -4.28 6.79 0.70
N ILE A 86 -5.15 7.22 1.58
CA ILE A 86 -4.80 7.50 2.98
C ILE A 86 -5.15 6.26 3.80
N PHE A 87 -4.22 5.82 4.63
CA PHE A 87 -4.40 4.68 5.51
C PHE A 87 -4.43 5.17 6.95
N GLN A 88 -5.55 4.96 7.62
CA GLN A 88 -5.70 5.24 9.05
C GLN A 88 -5.57 3.94 9.82
N ILE A 89 -4.66 3.91 10.77
CA ILE A 89 -4.36 2.71 11.56
C ILE A 89 -5.01 2.85 12.92
N ASP A 90 -5.81 1.88 13.29
CA ASP A 90 -6.37 1.76 14.63
C ASP A 90 -5.64 0.63 15.36
N PRO A 91 -4.83 0.94 16.39
CA PRO A 91 -4.10 -0.09 17.14
C PRO A 91 -5.01 -0.79 18.14
N ILE A 92 -5.84 -1.69 17.63
CA ILE A 92 -6.89 -2.34 18.43
C ILE A 92 -6.33 -3.08 19.64
N LYS A 93 -5.18 -3.77 19.46
CA LYS A 93 -4.64 -4.60 20.54
C LYS A 93 -3.12 -4.64 20.49
N GLU A 94 -2.52 -4.47 21.66
CA GLU A 94 -1.09 -4.64 21.91
C GLU A 94 -0.91 -5.74 22.95
N GLY A 95 -1.09 -6.98 22.54
CA GLY A 95 -1.00 -8.10 23.47
C GLY A 95 0.42 -8.65 23.60
N GLY A 96 0.64 -9.46 24.63
CA GLY A 96 1.91 -10.15 24.82
C GLY A 96 2.17 -11.20 23.74
N SER A 97 1.12 -11.88 23.27
CA SER A 97 1.23 -12.90 22.23
C SER A 97 0.82 -12.40 20.86
N PHE A 98 -0.15 -11.49 20.78
CA PHE A 98 -0.69 -11.01 19.52
C PHE A 98 -0.84 -9.51 19.52
N THR A 99 -0.60 -8.93 18.36
CA THR A 99 -0.84 -7.51 18.05
C THR A 99 -1.85 -7.45 16.92
N SER A 100 -2.88 -6.63 17.08
CA SER A 100 -3.92 -6.46 16.05
C SER A 100 -4.00 -5.01 15.61
N ARG A 101 -4.14 -4.82 14.31
CA ARG A 101 -4.31 -3.52 13.69
C ARG A 101 -5.53 -3.54 12.77
N HIS A 102 -6.33 -2.49 12.85
CA HIS A 102 -7.41 -2.24 11.90
C HIS A 102 -6.98 -1.07 11.03
N VAL A 103 -7.04 -1.25 9.72
CA VAL A 103 -6.64 -0.21 8.76
C VAL A 103 -7.84 0.17 7.93
N THR A 104 -8.11 1.47 7.84
CA THR A 104 -9.12 2.01 6.93
C THR A 104 -8.41 2.73 5.81
N ALA A 105 -8.67 2.30 4.56
CA ALA A 105 -8.15 2.93 3.36
C ALA A 105 -9.15 3.94 2.85
N ILE A 106 -8.71 5.18 2.62
CA ILE A 106 -9.60 6.31 2.37
C ILE A 106 -9.13 7.09 1.15
N GLN A 107 -10.07 7.49 0.31
CA GLN A 107 -9.84 8.48 -0.73
C GLN A 107 -10.94 9.52 -0.63
N ASP A 108 -10.56 10.80 -0.64
CA ASP A 108 -11.51 11.91 -0.54
C ASP A 108 -12.48 11.75 0.65
N GLY A 109 -11.95 11.30 1.78
CA GLY A 109 -12.73 11.13 3.00
C GLY A 109 -13.65 9.91 3.02
N ILE A 110 -13.61 9.06 1.99
CA ILE A 110 -14.53 7.94 1.84
C ILE A 110 -13.74 6.62 1.89
N PRO A 111 -14.14 5.68 2.75
CA PRO A 111 -13.49 4.37 2.79
C PRO A 111 -13.64 3.61 1.47
N ILE A 112 -12.58 2.99 1.05
CA ILE A 112 -12.54 2.17 -0.16
C ILE A 112 -12.21 0.73 0.16
#